data_9a742dec4779b2104732099c5766fdcf
#
_entry.id   9a742dec4779b2104732099c5766fdcf
#
_cell.length_a   1.000
_cell.length_b   1.000
_cell.length_c   1.000
_cell.angle_alpha   90.00
_cell.angle_beta   90.00
_cell.angle_gamma   90.00
#
_symmetry.space_group_name_H-M   'P 1'
#
loop_
_entity.id
_entity.type
_entity.pdbx_description
1 polymer ?
#
loop_
_entity_poly.entity_id
_entity_poly.type
_entity_poly.pdbx_seq_one_letter_code
_entity_poly.pdbx_strand_id
1 'polypeptide(L)'
;MTVATLPREATTDEILAQLTADGAVIVSDVIDRKTVQQMTAETMPYIENTPMGGDDFTGRNTQRTGALVARSATCRRLVLHPLVIAATRKFLAPFTKKILLHLTQAIRIHPGGAKQTLHRDRFAWGSYLPKSIEPQLNTIWALTEFTEENGATRCIPGSHTWDWDERASPDQLAYAEMSPGSVFVYTGSILHSGGANNSKQARLGLNLTYCLGWLRQEENQYLSCPPDIAKNLEPELQDLLGYTQGDFALGYYSDPYRDDGGRILGPEAVVGRTRADTKEFGA
;
A
#
# COMPACT_ATOMS: atom_id res chain seq x y z
N MET A 1 22.61 9.37 -5.30
CA MET A 1 21.40 9.91 -5.96
C MET A 1 20.42 10.41 -4.92
N THR A 2 19.41 11.21 -5.30
CA THR A 2 18.37 11.70 -4.41
C THR A 2 16.99 11.30 -4.97
N VAL A 3 16.02 11.07 -4.11
CA VAL A 3 14.63 10.87 -4.54
C VAL A 3 14.04 12.24 -4.89
N ALA A 4 13.35 12.32 -6.03
CA ALA A 4 12.63 13.54 -6.42
C ALA A 4 11.57 13.89 -5.38
N THR A 5 11.48 15.17 -5.03
CA THR A 5 10.53 15.66 -4.03
C THR A 5 9.65 16.75 -4.64
N LEU A 6 8.34 16.57 -4.55
CA LEU A 6 7.33 17.51 -5.00
C LEU A 6 6.67 18.20 -3.77
N PRO A 7 6.17 19.43 -3.93
CA PRO A 7 5.43 20.11 -2.89
C PRO A 7 4.05 19.47 -2.67
N ARG A 8 3.38 19.80 -1.56
CA ARG A 8 2.03 19.29 -1.22
C ARG A 8 0.95 19.65 -2.26
N GLU A 9 1.15 20.70 -3.00
CA GLU A 9 0.27 21.19 -4.07
C GLU A 9 0.47 20.47 -5.41
N ALA A 10 1.39 19.51 -5.45
CA ALA A 10 1.67 18.73 -6.67
C ALA A 10 0.41 18.11 -7.23
N THR A 11 0.30 18.17 -8.54
CA THR A 11 -0.79 17.56 -9.29
C THR A 11 -0.56 16.06 -9.46
N THR A 12 -1.64 15.34 -9.75
CA THR A 12 -1.56 13.91 -10.14
C THR A 12 -0.61 13.70 -11.32
N ASP A 13 -0.59 14.61 -12.30
CA ASP A 13 0.23 14.47 -13.50
C ASP A 13 1.73 14.63 -13.21
N GLU A 14 2.10 15.52 -12.30
CA GLU A 14 3.48 15.65 -11.84
C GLU A 14 3.95 14.40 -11.10
N ILE A 15 3.09 13.81 -10.26
CA ILE A 15 3.40 12.52 -9.60
C ILE A 15 3.61 11.43 -10.65
N LEU A 16 2.72 11.30 -11.63
CA LEU A 16 2.83 10.29 -12.68
C LEU A 16 4.08 10.48 -13.54
N ALA A 17 4.45 11.71 -13.84
CA ALA A 17 5.68 12.02 -14.57
C ALA A 17 6.92 11.50 -13.83
N GLN A 18 7.01 11.70 -12.51
CA GLN A 18 8.12 11.19 -11.70
C GLN A 18 8.08 9.66 -11.56
N LEU A 19 6.91 9.06 -11.39
CA LEU A 19 6.77 7.60 -11.37
C LEU A 19 7.21 6.97 -12.70
N THR A 20 6.96 7.64 -13.81
CA THR A 20 7.41 7.18 -15.13
C THR A 20 8.92 7.34 -15.31
N ALA A 21 9.50 8.42 -14.82
CA ALA A 21 10.93 8.71 -14.96
C ALA A 21 11.78 7.86 -14.00
N ASP A 22 11.45 7.88 -12.72
CA ASP A 22 12.29 7.37 -11.64
C ASP A 22 11.68 6.15 -10.93
N GLY A 23 10.42 5.85 -11.14
CA GLY A 23 9.67 4.80 -10.42
C GLY A 23 9.29 5.18 -9.00
N ALA A 24 9.66 6.38 -8.53
CA ALA A 24 9.42 6.83 -7.17
C ALA A 24 9.42 8.37 -7.05
N VAL A 25 8.68 8.89 -6.06
CA VAL A 25 8.63 10.32 -5.74
C VAL A 25 8.21 10.53 -4.28
N ILE A 26 8.72 11.56 -3.63
CA ILE A 26 8.21 12.06 -2.36
C ILE A 26 7.26 13.23 -2.64
N VAL A 27 6.12 13.27 -1.96
CA VAL A 27 5.28 14.46 -1.87
C VAL A 27 5.33 14.95 -0.43
N SER A 28 5.80 16.19 -0.24
CA SER A 28 6.03 16.76 1.08
C SER A 28 4.74 17.23 1.75
N ASP A 29 4.65 17.03 3.08
CA ASP A 29 3.65 17.65 3.97
C ASP A 29 2.19 17.49 3.51
N VAL A 30 1.86 16.33 2.95
CA VAL A 30 0.53 16.02 2.39
C VAL A 30 -0.56 16.02 3.46
N ILE A 31 -0.21 15.60 4.68
CA ILE A 31 -1.09 15.65 5.85
C ILE A 31 -0.47 16.47 6.97
N ASP A 32 -1.31 17.09 7.76
CA ASP A 32 -0.89 17.95 8.85
C ASP A 32 -0.42 17.15 10.08
N ARG A 33 0.28 17.84 10.98
CA ARG A 33 0.79 17.25 12.23
C ARG A 33 -0.31 16.64 13.10
N LYS A 34 -1.51 17.23 13.10
CA LYS A 34 -2.65 16.71 13.86
C LYS A 34 -3.09 15.34 13.33
N THR A 35 -3.17 15.19 12.02
CA THR A 35 -3.50 13.92 11.37
C THR A 35 -2.43 12.87 11.65
N VAL A 36 -1.15 13.21 11.61
CA VAL A 36 -0.03 12.32 11.99
C VAL A 36 -0.17 11.84 13.44
N GLN A 37 -0.43 12.77 14.37
CA GLN A 37 -0.62 12.42 15.79
C GLN A 37 -1.83 11.53 16.01
N GLN A 38 -2.95 11.80 15.34
CA GLN A 38 -4.16 11.01 15.44
C GLN A 38 -3.94 9.58 14.88
N MET A 39 -3.31 9.46 13.71
CA MET A 39 -2.95 8.16 13.12
C MET A 39 -2.06 7.34 14.07
N THR A 40 -1.05 7.98 14.64
CA THR A 40 -0.15 7.35 15.60
C THR A 40 -0.91 6.88 16.84
N ALA A 41 -1.75 7.74 17.43
CA ALA A 41 -2.52 7.40 18.62
C ALA A 41 -3.50 6.24 18.41
N GLU A 42 -4.18 6.23 17.25
CA GLU A 42 -5.14 5.16 16.90
C GLU A 42 -4.44 3.79 16.69
N THR A 43 -3.20 3.78 16.23
CA THR A 43 -2.49 2.53 15.88
C THR A 43 -1.51 2.05 16.95
N MET A 44 -1.00 2.93 17.80
CA MET A 44 0.03 2.60 18.79
C MET A 44 -0.36 1.42 19.71
N PRO A 45 -1.60 1.32 20.24
CA PRO A 45 -2.00 0.19 21.10
C PRO A 45 -1.86 -1.17 20.41
N TYR A 46 -2.05 -1.21 19.08
CA TYR A 46 -1.89 -2.44 18.30
C TYR A 46 -0.42 -2.70 17.97
N ILE A 47 0.34 -1.65 17.68
CA ILE A 47 1.78 -1.75 17.38
C ILE A 47 2.52 -2.34 18.60
N GLU A 48 2.26 -1.82 19.80
CA GLU A 48 2.91 -2.26 21.03
C GLU A 48 2.65 -3.74 21.34
N ASN A 49 1.52 -4.28 20.90
CA ASN A 49 1.17 -5.69 21.04
C ASN A 49 1.57 -6.56 19.84
N THR A 50 2.17 -5.98 18.80
CA THR A 50 2.64 -6.73 17.63
C THR A 50 4.04 -7.28 17.91
N PRO A 51 4.30 -8.59 17.70
CA PRO A 51 5.64 -9.14 17.88
C PRO A 51 6.63 -8.57 16.88
N MET A 52 7.92 -8.61 17.21
CA MET A 52 9.00 -8.31 16.27
C MET A 52 9.03 -9.34 15.15
N GLY A 53 9.56 -8.97 13.99
CA GLY A 53 9.73 -9.86 12.85
C GLY A 53 10.60 -11.07 13.19
N GLY A 54 10.28 -12.22 12.60
CA GLY A 54 10.92 -13.50 12.89
C GLY A 54 12.23 -13.75 12.11
N ASP A 55 12.46 -13.00 11.05
CA ASP A 55 13.58 -13.18 10.13
C ASP A 55 14.22 -11.85 9.71
N ASP A 56 15.23 -11.93 8.85
CA ASP A 56 15.96 -10.74 8.40
C ASP A 56 15.17 -9.90 7.40
N PHE A 57 14.20 -10.49 6.68
CA PHE A 57 13.34 -9.77 5.75
C PHE A 57 12.25 -9.00 6.49
N THR A 58 11.57 -9.61 7.44
CA THR A 58 10.55 -8.95 8.26
C THR A 58 11.15 -8.01 9.29
N GLY A 59 12.42 -8.22 9.64
CA GLY A 59 13.23 -7.38 10.53
C GLY A 59 13.07 -7.74 12.01
N ARG A 60 14.14 -8.31 12.62
CA ARG A 60 14.13 -8.79 14.03
C ARG A 60 13.91 -7.67 15.06
N ASN A 61 14.16 -6.41 14.69
CA ASN A 61 13.86 -5.22 15.49
C ASN A 61 12.79 -4.35 14.82
N THR A 62 11.84 -4.97 14.09
CA THR A 62 10.77 -4.27 13.37
C THR A 62 9.43 -4.87 13.73
N GLN A 63 8.48 -4.03 14.08
CA GLN A 63 7.07 -4.41 14.24
C GLN A 63 6.30 -4.04 12.96
N ARG A 64 5.45 -4.96 12.49
CA ARG A 64 4.63 -4.79 11.30
C ARG A 64 3.18 -5.09 11.63
N THR A 65 2.37 -4.05 11.81
CA THR A 65 1.00 -4.15 12.30
C THR A 65 0.02 -3.93 11.15
N GLY A 66 -0.78 -4.93 10.84
CA GLY A 66 -1.81 -4.90 9.78
C GLY A 66 -3.22 -4.61 10.30
N ALA A 67 -4.23 -4.89 9.46
CA ALA A 67 -5.66 -4.70 9.71
C ALA A 67 -6.03 -3.24 10.03
N LEU A 68 -5.34 -2.28 9.40
CA LEU A 68 -5.44 -0.88 9.81
C LEU A 68 -6.75 -0.23 9.39
N VAL A 69 -7.42 -0.70 8.34
CA VAL A 69 -8.75 -0.21 7.97
C VAL A 69 -9.78 -0.51 9.07
N ALA A 70 -9.71 -1.69 9.68
CA ALA A 70 -10.59 -2.04 10.79
C ALA A 70 -10.27 -1.23 12.07
N ARG A 71 -8.98 -0.90 12.28
CA ARG A 71 -8.43 -0.38 13.53
C ARG A 71 -8.37 1.14 13.63
N SER A 72 -8.34 1.87 12.50
CA SER A 72 -8.06 3.30 12.47
C SER A 72 -8.97 4.07 11.51
N ALA A 73 -9.76 4.99 12.03
CA ALA A 73 -10.56 5.91 11.21
C ALA A 73 -9.67 6.86 10.39
N THR A 74 -8.53 7.25 10.93
CA THR A 74 -7.55 8.07 10.21
C THR A 74 -6.93 7.29 9.05
N CYS A 75 -6.59 6.00 9.24
CA CYS A 75 -6.11 5.15 8.15
C CYS A 75 -7.11 5.10 7.00
N ARG A 76 -8.41 4.97 7.27
CA ARG A 76 -9.46 4.96 6.24
C ARG A 76 -9.42 6.22 5.37
N ARG A 77 -9.24 7.40 6.00
CA ARG A 77 -9.09 8.68 5.27
C ARG A 77 -7.83 8.74 4.43
N LEU A 78 -6.70 8.17 4.93
CA LEU A 78 -5.45 8.13 4.18
C LEU A 78 -5.52 7.16 2.99
N VAL A 79 -6.19 6.01 3.15
CA VAL A 79 -6.47 5.09 2.02
C VAL A 79 -7.26 5.79 0.91
N LEU A 80 -8.20 6.66 1.26
CA LEU A 80 -8.99 7.44 0.30
C LEU A 80 -8.42 8.85 0.04
N HIS A 81 -7.16 9.12 0.41
CA HIS A 81 -6.59 10.46 0.23
C HIS A 81 -6.67 10.89 -1.24
N PRO A 82 -7.33 12.03 -1.58
CA PRO A 82 -7.68 12.38 -2.96
C PRO A 82 -6.49 12.36 -3.93
N LEU A 83 -5.35 12.92 -3.52
CA LEU A 83 -4.14 12.95 -4.36
C LEU A 83 -3.63 11.53 -4.64
N VAL A 84 -3.53 10.69 -3.60
CA VAL A 84 -2.97 9.33 -3.72
C VAL A 84 -3.90 8.43 -4.51
N ILE A 85 -5.21 8.44 -4.21
CA ILE A 85 -6.15 7.58 -4.92
C ILE A 85 -6.30 7.96 -6.40
N ALA A 86 -6.27 9.26 -6.72
CA ALA A 86 -6.29 9.74 -8.10
C ALA A 86 -5.02 9.32 -8.87
N ALA A 87 -3.84 9.49 -8.26
CA ALA A 87 -2.57 9.05 -8.83
C ALA A 87 -2.56 7.53 -9.07
N THR A 88 -2.99 6.75 -8.07
CA THR A 88 -3.05 5.30 -8.15
C THR A 88 -3.97 4.82 -9.27
N ARG A 89 -5.19 5.34 -9.32
CA ARG A 89 -6.15 4.97 -10.38
C ARG A 89 -5.61 5.29 -11.77
N LYS A 90 -5.04 6.47 -11.95
CA LYS A 90 -4.51 6.89 -13.24
C LYS A 90 -3.27 6.09 -13.64
N PHE A 91 -2.39 5.80 -12.68
CA PHE A 91 -1.17 5.01 -12.90
C PHE A 91 -1.47 3.56 -13.29
N LEU A 92 -2.42 2.92 -12.62
CA LEU A 92 -2.79 1.51 -12.86
C LEU A 92 -3.86 1.32 -13.94
N ALA A 93 -4.50 2.40 -14.43
CA ALA A 93 -5.56 2.36 -15.43
C ALA A 93 -5.22 1.58 -16.72
N PRO A 94 -3.97 1.55 -17.23
CA PRO A 94 -3.63 0.76 -18.40
C PRO A 94 -3.82 -0.76 -18.19
N PHE A 95 -3.86 -1.21 -16.95
CA PHE A 95 -3.82 -2.64 -16.60
C PHE A 95 -5.09 -3.15 -15.91
N THR A 96 -5.96 -2.26 -15.44
CA THR A 96 -7.18 -2.63 -14.71
C THR A 96 -8.23 -1.52 -14.76
N LYS A 97 -9.50 -1.91 -14.68
CA LYS A 97 -10.62 -0.98 -14.49
C LYS A 97 -10.86 -0.64 -13.01
N LYS A 98 -10.49 -1.55 -12.12
CA LYS A 98 -10.65 -1.42 -10.67
C LYS A 98 -9.33 -1.67 -9.98
N ILE A 99 -9.08 -0.99 -8.89
CA ILE A 99 -7.93 -1.22 -8.01
C ILE A 99 -8.42 -1.78 -6.67
N LEU A 100 -7.56 -2.51 -5.99
CA LEU A 100 -7.78 -3.00 -4.64
C LEU A 100 -6.73 -2.45 -3.68
N LEU A 101 -7.08 -2.31 -2.42
CA LEU A 101 -6.14 -2.08 -1.33
C LEU A 101 -5.40 -3.39 -1.06
N HIS A 102 -4.13 -3.44 -1.43
CA HIS A 102 -3.32 -4.65 -1.40
C HIS A 102 -2.84 -4.99 0.00
N LEU A 103 -2.38 -3.96 0.74
CA LEU A 103 -1.74 -4.09 2.03
C LEU A 103 -1.93 -2.81 2.85
N THR A 104 -2.16 -2.98 4.17
CA THR A 104 -2.06 -1.90 5.15
C THR A 104 -1.11 -2.31 6.26
N GLN A 105 -0.07 -1.54 6.52
CA GLN A 105 0.91 -1.92 7.53
C GLN A 105 1.56 -0.71 8.22
N ALA A 106 1.42 -0.62 9.54
CA ALA A 106 2.26 0.27 10.32
C ALA A 106 3.61 -0.43 10.58
N ILE A 107 4.70 0.21 10.17
CA ILE A 107 6.06 -0.34 10.24
C ILE A 107 6.87 0.50 11.22
N ARG A 108 7.21 -0.09 12.38
CA ARG A 108 8.03 0.53 13.41
C ARG A 108 9.40 -0.14 13.47
N ILE A 109 10.43 0.58 13.04
CA ILE A 109 11.83 0.11 13.09
C ILE A 109 12.47 0.66 14.34
N HIS A 110 12.84 -0.22 15.26
CA HIS A 110 13.50 0.14 16.52
C HIS A 110 15.00 0.42 16.30
N PRO A 111 15.66 1.11 17.26
CA PRO A 111 17.12 1.23 17.28
C PRO A 111 17.80 -0.14 17.11
N GLY A 112 18.84 -0.20 16.29
CA GLY A 112 19.54 -1.45 15.95
C GLY A 112 18.80 -2.30 14.91
N GLY A 113 17.72 -1.84 14.33
CA GLY A 113 17.05 -2.51 13.20
C GLY A 113 17.99 -2.59 12.00
N ALA A 114 18.19 -3.81 11.47
CA ALA A 114 19.03 -4.02 10.30
C ALA A 114 18.33 -3.57 9.02
N LYS A 115 19.13 -3.20 8.00
CA LYS A 115 18.60 -2.93 6.66
C LYS A 115 18.07 -4.20 6.03
N GLN A 116 16.96 -4.09 5.30
CA GLN A 116 16.47 -5.17 4.45
C GLN A 116 17.35 -5.35 3.20
N THR A 117 17.30 -6.53 2.60
CA THR A 117 17.79 -6.75 1.24
C THR A 117 16.96 -5.96 0.24
N LEU A 118 17.60 -5.37 -0.78
CA LEU A 118 16.90 -4.73 -1.90
C LEU A 118 16.01 -5.76 -2.61
N HIS A 119 14.75 -5.40 -2.81
CA HIS A 119 13.73 -6.24 -3.43
C HIS A 119 12.75 -5.41 -4.25
N ARG A 120 11.88 -6.09 -4.97
CA ARG A 120 10.76 -5.50 -5.72
C ARG A 120 9.46 -6.11 -5.19
N ASP A 121 8.54 -5.30 -4.75
CA ASP A 121 7.27 -5.78 -4.18
C ASP A 121 6.38 -6.53 -5.17
N ARG A 122 6.52 -6.23 -6.48
CA ARG A 122 5.80 -6.98 -7.52
C ARG A 122 5.98 -8.50 -7.46
N PHE A 123 7.03 -8.99 -6.82
CA PHE A 123 7.26 -10.41 -6.64
C PHE A 123 6.42 -11.06 -5.54
N ALA A 124 5.53 -10.33 -4.87
CA ALA A 124 4.48 -10.89 -4.03
C ALA A 124 3.62 -11.92 -4.79
N TRP A 125 3.46 -11.73 -6.11
CA TRP A 125 2.78 -12.69 -6.99
C TRP A 125 3.75 -13.65 -7.72
N GLY A 126 5.00 -13.77 -7.23
CA GLY A 126 6.05 -14.54 -7.91
C GLY A 126 6.51 -13.88 -9.21
N SER A 127 7.17 -14.66 -10.06
CA SER A 127 7.68 -14.19 -11.35
C SER A 127 6.71 -14.39 -12.52
N TYR A 128 5.44 -14.62 -12.23
CA TYR A 128 4.45 -14.99 -13.27
C TYR A 128 3.91 -13.79 -14.05
N LEU A 129 4.00 -12.58 -13.48
CA LEU A 129 3.51 -11.38 -14.16
C LEU A 129 4.53 -10.86 -15.17
N PRO A 130 4.13 -10.60 -16.44
CA PRO A 130 4.99 -9.99 -17.44
C PRO A 130 5.57 -8.65 -16.94
N LYS A 131 6.81 -8.34 -17.33
CA LYS A 131 7.47 -7.07 -16.98
C LYS A 131 6.67 -5.84 -17.44
N SER A 132 5.93 -5.97 -18.53
CA SER A 132 5.09 -4.90 -19.09
C SER A 132 3.86 -4.55 -18.26
N ILE A 133 3.50 -5.36 -17.25
CA ILE A 133 2.38 -5.08 -16.35
C ILE A 133 2.94 -4.56 -15.03
N GLU A 134 2.60 -3.32 -14.65
CA GLU A 134 2.86 -2.84 -13.30
C GLU A 134 1.72 -3.25 -12.36
N PRO A 135 1.95 -4.16 -11.40
CA PRO A 135 0.87 -4.74 -10.62
C PRO A 135 0.38 -3.88 -9.48
N GLN A 136 1.17 -2.89 -9.02
CA GLN A 136 0.87 -2.15 -7.80
C GLN A 136 1.52 -0.78 -7.75
N LEU A 137 0.93 0.09 -6.95
CA LEU A 137 1.51 1.35 -6.50
C LEU A 137 1.56 1.37 -4.97
N ASN A 138 2.72 1.68 -4.44
CA ASN A 138 2.98 1.70 -3.01
C ASN A 138 3.04 3.12 -2.46
N THR A 139 2.63 3.29 -1.21
CA THR A 139 2.85 4.53 -0.48
C THR A 139 3.41 4.24 0.91
N ILE A 140 4.41 5.02 1.34
CA ILE A 140 4.85 5.04 2.73
C ILE A 140 4.70 6.46 3.26
N TRP A 141 3.82 6.62 4.24
CA TRP A 141 3.57 7.88 4.94
C TRP A 141 4.48 7.99 6.14
N ALA A 142 5.21 9.08 6.27
CA ALA A 142 6.05 9.34 7.42
C ALA A 142 5.20 9.75 8.63
N LEU A 143 5.19 8.94 9.68
CA LEU A 143 4.58 9.30 10.98
C LEU A 143 5.61 9.84 11.97
N THR A 144 6.89 9.56 11.76
CA THR A 144 8.05 10.23 12.35
C THR A 144 8.90 10.81 11.23
N GLU A 145 9.91 11.58 11.55
CA GLU A 145 10.92 11.97 10.57
C GLU A 145 11.62 10.72 9.99
N PHE A 146 11.91 10.74 8.69
CA PHE A 146 12.67 9.72 7.99
C PHE A 146 14.01 10.30 7.55
N THR A 147 15.09 9.74 8.06
CA THR A 147 16.47 10.08 7.71
C THR A 147 17.26 8.81 7.38
N GLU A 148 18.36 8.94 6.66
CA GLU A 148 19.26 7.81 6.46
C GLU A 148 19.63 7.14 7.78
N GLU A 149 19.94 7.92 8.83
CA GLU A 149 20.34 7.42 10.13
C GLU A 149 19.27 6.56 10.82
N ASN A 150 17.98 6.93 10.69
CA ASN A 150 16.89 6.23 11.39
C ASN A 150 16.18 5.17 10.52
N GLY A 151 16.70 4.86 9.34
CA GLY A 151 16.20 3.79 8.49
C GLY A 151 15.15 4.22 7.49
N ALA A 152 15.26 5.43 6.91
CA ALA A 152 14.48 5.84 5.76
C ALA A 152 14.49 4.76 4.68
N THR A 153 13.40 4.64 3.93
CA THR A 153 13.30 3.70 2.81
C THR A 153 14.38 4.01 1.79
N ARG A 154 15.15 2.98 1.41
CA ARG A 154 16.17 3.05 0.37
C ARG A 154 15.56 2.64 -0.95
N CYS A 155 15.93 3.28 -2.04
CA CYS A 155 15.52 2.88 -3.38
C CYS A 155 16.60 3.17 -4.41
N ILE A 156 16.45 2.58 -5.60
CA ILE A 156 17.29 2.85 -6.76
C ILE A 156 16.40 3.52 -7.82
N PRO A 157 16.41 4.86 -7.93
CA PRO A 157 15.65 5.57 -8.96
C PRO A 157 15.93 5.03 -10.36
N GLY A 158 14.88 4.85 -11.17
CA GLY A 158 14.98 4.31 -12.53
C GLY A 158 15.02 2.78 -12.62
N SER A 159 15.26 2.06 -11.52
CA SER A 159 15.41 0.60 -11.54
C SER A 159 14.11 -0.19 -11.86
N HIS A 160 12.96 0.47 -11.90
CA HIS A 160 11.70 -0.14 -12.32
C HIS A 160 11.71 -0.55 -13.80
N THR A 161 12.61 0.05 -14.60
CA THR A 161 12.80 -0.28 -16.03
C THR A 161 13.87 -1.35 -16.27
N TRP A 162 14.68 -1.69 -15.28
CA TRP A 162 15.82 -2.61 -15.39
C TRP A 162 15.39 -4.05 -15.62
N ASP A 163 16.29 -4.86 -16.17
CA ASP A 163 16.13 -6.30 -16.20
C ASP A 163 16.24 -6.90 -14.78
N TRP A 164 15.60 -8.05 -14.56
CA TRP A 164 15.46 -8.57 -13.19
C TRP A 164 16.77 -9.04 -12.57
N ASP A 165 17.77 -9.35 -13.39
CA ASP A 165 19.13 -9.75 -12.99
C ASP A 165 20.10 -8.59 -12.86
N GLU A 166 19.70 -7.38 -13.26
CA GLU A 166 20.52 -6.18 -13.13
C GLU A 166 20.76 -5.82 -11.67
N ARG A 167 22.02 -5.50 -11.35
CA ARG A 167 22.45 -5.21 -9.98
C ARG A 167 22.77 -3.74 -9.81
N ALA A 168 22.27 -3.18 -8.70
CA ALA A 168 22.56 -1.81 -8.33
C ALA A 168 23.97 -1.67 -7.77
N SER A 169 24.66 -0.59 -8.14
CA SER A 169 25.89 -0.14 -7.49
C SER A 169 25.57 0.76 -6.29
N PRO A 170 26.45 0.85 -5.28
CA PRO A 170 26.18 1.62 -4.06
C PRO A 170 25.91 3.11 -4.30
N ASP A 171 26.49 3.72 -5.32
CA ASP A 171 26.33 5.14 -5.68
C ASP A 171 24.96 5.46 -6.30
N GLN A 172 24.22 4.45 -6.75
CA GLN A 172 22.86 4.59 -7.27
C GLN A 172 21.80 4.61 -6.16
N LEU A 173 22.18 4.27 -4.93
CA LEU A 173 21.29 4.22 -3.80
C LEU A 173 20.83 5.64 -3.40
N ALA A 174 19.52 5.79 -3.20
CA ALA A 174 18.89 6.98 -2.66
C ALA A 174 18.08 6.63 -1.42
N TYR A 175 17.90 7.62 -0.54
CA TYR A 175 17.07 7.50 0.66
C TYR A 175 15.84 8.39 0.53
N ALA A 176 14.67 7.87 0.85
CA ALA A 176 13.44 8.65 0.93
C ALA A 176 13.39 9.39 2.27
N GLU A 177 14.25 10.40 2.41
CA GLU A 177 14.27 11.28 3.58
C GLU A 177 13.12 12.28 3.49
N MET A 178 12.31 12.37 4.55
CA MET A 178 11.09 13.18 4.52
C MET A 178 10.58 13.52 5.92
N SER A 179 9.96 14.69 6.03
CA SER A 179 9.28 15.17 7.25
C SER A 179 8.02 14.34 7.56
N PRO A 180 7.59 14.30 8.86
CA PRO A 180 6.30 13.71 9.22
C PRO A 180 5.15 14.37 8.46
N GLY A 181 4.27 13.58 7.89
CA GLY A 181 3.15 14.02 7.05
C GLY A 181 3.42 13.96 5.55
N SER A 182 4.65 13.73 5.16
CA SER A 182 5.02 13.47 3.75
C SER A 182 4.71 12.02 3.36
N VAL A 183 4.61 11.77 2.06
CA VAL A 183 4.38 10.45 1.49
C VAL A 183 5.41 10.12 0.41
N PHE A 184 6.04 8.97 0.51
CA PHE A 184 6.85 8.36 -0.52
C PHE A 184 5.96 7.45 -1.37
N VAL A 185 5.81 7.74 -2.66
CA VAL A 185 5.01 6.99 -3.64
C VAL A 185 5.97 6.30 -4.59
N TYR A 186 5.80 4.99 -4.79
CA TYR A 186 6.71 4.22 -5.63
C TYR A 186 6.03 2.99 -6.27
N THR A 187 6.58 2.56 -7.41
CA THR A 187 6.07 1.40 -8.16
C THR A 187 6.47 0.09 -7.50
N GLY A 188 5.69 -0.96 -7.70
CA GLY A 188 6.06 -2.31 -7.24
C GLY A 188 7.31 -2.86 -7.93
N SER A 189 7.70 -2.27 -9.05
CA SER A 189 8.85 -2.71 -9.85
C SER A 189 10.17 -2.07 -9.46
N ILE A 190 10.19 -0.99 -8.66
CA ILE A 190 11.45 -0.36 -8.23
C ILE A 190 12.20 -1.23 -7.21
N LEU A 191 13.52 -1.27 -7.32
CA LEU A 191 14.37 -1.83 -6.27
C LEU A 191 14.35 -0.93 -5.05
N HIS A 192 13.89 -1.46 -3.91
CA HIS A 192 13.83 -0.70 -2.66
C HIS A 192 14.01 -1.61 -1.44
N SER A 193 14.14 -1.00 -0.27
CA SER A 193 14.19 -1.73 1.01
C SER A 193 14.09 -0.78 2.21
N GLY A 194 13.78 -1.30 3.39
CA GLY A 194 13.97 -0.57 4.64
C GLY A 194 15.45 -0.31 4.92
N GLY A 195 15.76 0.91 5.37
CA GLY A 195 17.10 1.26 5.86
C GLY A 195 17.40 0.70 7.25
N ALA A 196 18.66 0.70 7.67
CA ALA A 196 19.04 0.38 9.03
C ALA A 196 18.71 1.55 9.98
N ASN A 197 18.19 1.26 11.15
CA ASN A 197 18.01 2.29 12.18
C ASN A 197 19.21 2.30 13.14
N ASN A 198 20.15 3.20 12.87
CA ASN A 198 21.34 3.45 13.69
C ASN A 198 21.11 4.57 14.72
N SER A 199 19.92 5.16 14.75
CA SER A 199 19.55 6.23 15.67
C SER A 199 19.13 5.68 17.03
N LYS A 200 18.83 6.60 17.96
CA LYS A 200 18.36 6.24 19.33
C LYS A 200 16.83 6.17 19.44
N GLN A 201 16.09 6.45 18.38
CA GLN A 201 14.64 6.51 18.38
C GLN A 201 14.04 5.56 17.34
N ALA A 202 12.85 5.04 17.60
CA ALA A 202 12.14 4.24 16.64
C ALA A 202 11.58 5.12 15.50
N ARG A 203 11.66 4.61 14.27
CA ARG A 203 11.07 5.23 13.09
C ARG A 203 9.74 4.54 12.78
N LEU A 204 8.66 5.32 12.64
CA LEU A 204 7.33 4.82 12.35
C LEU A 204 6.85 5.32 10.99
N GLY A 205 6.46 4.41 10.12
CA GLY A 205 5.84 4.69 8.84
C GLY A 205 4.56 3.87 8.64
N LEU A 206 3.69 4.38 7.79
CA LEU A 206 2.46 3.70 7.40
C LEU A 206 2.55 3.33 5.92
N ASN A 207 2.55 2.03 5.64
CA ASN A 207 2.51 1.50 4.27
C ASN A 207 1.06 1.24 3.87
N LEU A 208 0.62 1.89 2.80
CA LEU A 208 -0.67 1.66 2.14
C LEU A 208 -0.39 1.38 0.66
N THR A 209 -0.69 0.17 0.24
CA THR A 209 -0.39 -0.31 -1.11
C THR A 209 -1.65 -0.66 -1.86
N TYR A 210 -1.68 -0.37 -3.16
CA TYR A 210 -2.80 -0.66 -4.05
C TYR A 210 -2.35 -1.57 -5.18
N CYS A 211 -3.21 -2.49 -5.61
CA CYS A 211 -2.92 -3.40 -6.72
C CYS A 211 -4.06 -3.45 -7.74
N LEU A 212 -3.79 -4.15 -8.83
CA LEU A 212 -4.78 -4.39 -9.88
C LEU A 212 -5.96 -5.20 -9.33
N GLY A 213 -7.17 -4.85 -9.72
CA GLY A 213 -8.41 -5.42 -9.19
C GLY A 213 -8.65 -6.91 -9.50
N TRP A 214 -7.83 -7.49 -10.37
CA TRP A 214 -7.87 -8.91 -10.71
C TRP A 214 -6.76 -9.75 -10.03
N LEU A 215 -5.92 -9.10 -9.20
CA LEU A 215 -4.90 -9.77 -8.42
C LEU A 215 -5.39 -10.07 -7.00
N ARG A 216 -4.91 -11.17 -6.44
CA ARG A 216 -5.12 -11.45 -5.03
C ARG A 216 -4.28 -10.51 -4.17
N GLN A 217 -4.89 -9.90 -3.17
CA GLN A 217 -4.23 -9.02 -2.19
C GLN A 217 -3.28 -9.83 -1.29
N GLU A 218 -2.16 -9.23 -0.88
CA GLU A 218 -1.22 -9.80 0.10
C GLU A 218 -1.87 -9.86 1.49
N GLU A 219 -2.44 -8.75 1.95
CA GLU A 219 -3.29 -8.75 3.14
C GLU A 219 -4.68 -9.25 2.79
N ASN A 220 -5.15 -10.31 3.44
CA ASN A 220 -6.51 -10.80 3.25
C ASN A 220 -7.51 -9.83 3.88
N GLN A 221 -8.01 -8.88 3.10
CA GLN A 221 -8.88 -7.82 3.58
C GLN A 221 -10.23 -8.32 4.10
N TYR A 222 -10.73 -9.45 3.62
CA TYR A 222 -11.97 -10.05 4.16
C TYR A 222 -11.79 -10.54 5.59
N LEU A 223 -10.58 -10.96 5.99
CA LEU A 223 -10.25 -11.35 7.35
C LEU A 223 -9.78 -10.16 8.19
N SER A 224 -9.00 -9.24 7.61
CA SER A 224 -8.48 -8.05 8.30
C SER A 224 -9.56 -6.98 8.57
N CYS A 225 -10.58 -6.92 7.71
CA CYS A 225 -11.74 -6.04 7.85
C CYS A 225 -13.01 -6.81 7.46
N PRO A 226 -13.52 -7.70 8.33
CA PRO A 226 -14.62 -8.61 8.01
C PRO A 226 -15.93 -7.86 7.74
N PRO A 227 -16.96 -8.53 7.15
CA PRO A 227 -18.21 -7.91 6.72
C PRO A 227 -18.91 -7.10 7.81
N ASP A 228 -18.87 -7.54 9.06
CA ASP A 228 -19.49 -6.83 10.17
C ASP A 228 -18.90 -5.45 10.44
N ILE A 229 -17.63 -5.25 10.14
CA ILE A 229 -16.97 -3.94 10.17
C ILE A 229 -17.18 -3.23 8.82
N ALA A 230 -16.93 -3.93 7.72
CA ALA A 230 -16.92 -3.36 6.39
C ALA A 230 -18.26 -2.76 5.96
N LYS A 231 -19.40 -3.35 6.38
CA LYS A 231 -20.75 -2.83 6.06
C LYS A 231 -21.02 -1.41 6.55
N ASN A 232 -20.24 -0.93 7.54
CA ASN A 232 -20.37 0.41 8.10
C ASN A 232 -19.38 1.42 7.47
N LEU A 233 -18.58 1.00 6.49
CA LEU A 233 -17.61 1.83 5.80
C LEU A 233 -18.21 2.46 4.54
N GLU A 234 -17.57 3.49 4.04
CA GLU A 234 -17.92 4.14 2.79
C GLU A 234 -17.83 3.16 1.61
N PRO A 235 -18.76 3.22 0.62
CA PRO A 235 -18.77 2.28 -0.51
C PRO A 235 -17.45 2.19 -1.26
N GLU A 236 -16.75 3.31 -1.44
CA GLU A 236 -15.44 3.33 -2.10
C GLU A 236 -14.38 2.54 -1.34
N LEU A 237 -14.40 2.61 0.00
CA LEU A 237 -13.49 1.85 0.84
C LEU A 237 -13.85 0.35 0.82
N GLN A 238 -15.15 0.02 0.83
CA GLN A 238 -15.61 -1.36 0.65
C GLN A 238 -15.11 -1.95 -0.68
N ASP A 239 -15.18 -1.17 -1.77
CA ASP A 239 -14.69 -1.59 -3.07
C ASP A 239 -13.17 -1.85 -3.05
N LEU A 240 -12.38 -0.96 -2.44
CA LEU A 240 -10.94 -1.15 -2.29
C LEU A 240 -10.57 -2.38 -1.45
N LEU A 241 -11.38 -2.73 -0.45
CA LEU A 241 -11.19 -3.95 0.35
C LEU A 241 -11.50 -5.24 -0.43
N GLY A 242 -12.16 -5.12 -1.59
CA GLY A 242 -12.57 -6.25 -2.41
C GLY A 242 -14.05 -6.65 -2.24
N TYR A 243 -14.84 -5.90 -1.45
CA TYR A 243 -16.30 -6.05 -1.40
C TYR A 243 -16.95 -5.46 -2.65
N THR A 244 -16.39 -5.83 -3.79
CA THR A 244 -16.85 -5.51 -5.15
C THR A 244 -16.43 -6.64 -6.07
N GLN A 245 -17.24 -6.91 -7.09
CA GLN A 245 -16.84 -7.89 -8.08
C GLN A 245 -15.67 -7.34 -8.93
N GLY A 246 -14.58 -8.10 -8.98
CA GLY A 246 -13.42 -7.78 -9.80
C GLY A 246 -13.68 -8.14 -11.26
N ASP A 247 -13.30 -7.24 -12.16
CA ASP A 247 -13.44 -7.38 -13.61
C ASP A 247 -14.81 -7.93 -14.02
N PHE A 248 -14.85 -9.04 -14.75
CA PHE A 248 -16.08 -9.64 -15.24
C PHE A 248 -16.76 -10.53 -14.19
N ALA A 249 -15.98 -11.38 -13.48
CA ALA A 249 -16.54 -12.48 -12.68
C ALA A 249 -15.82 -12.75 -11.35
N LEU A 250 -14.73 -12.01 -11.05
CA LEU A 250 -13.89 -12.38 -9.92
C LEU A 250 -14.55 -12.04 -8.58
N GLY A 251 -14.55 -13.01 -7.66
CA GLY A 251 -15.00 -12.80 -6.28
C GLY A 251 -16.48 -13.04 -6.02
N TYR A 252 -17.24 -13.59 -6.99
CA TYR A 252 -18.61 -14.00 -6.71
C TYR A 252 -18.67 -15.08 -5.61
N TYR A 253 -19.81 -15.17 -4.93
CA TYR A 253 -20.06 -16.23 -3.95
C TYR A 253 -21.51 -16.67 -3.98
N SER A 254 -21.80 -17.87 -3.44
CA SER A 254 -23.13 -18.30 -3.05
C SER A 254 -23.20 -18.40 -1.53
N ASP A 255 -24.25 -17.86 -0.94
CA ASP A 255 -24.40 -17.87 0.51
C ASP A 255 -24.83 -19.28 0.97
N PRO A 256 -23.99 -20.02 1.72
CA PRO A 256 -24.32 -21.39 2.14
C PRO A 256 -25.45 -21.47 3.18
N TYR A 257 -25.84 -20.32 3.77
CA TYR A 257 -26.88 -20.25 4.79
C TYR A 257 -28.23 -19.76 4.26
N ARG A 258 -28.31 -19.44 2.95
CA ARG A 258 -29.53 -19.03 2.29
C ARG A 258 -30.11 -20.17 1.47
N ASP A 259 -31.40 -20.42 1.66
CA ASP A 259 -32.18 -21.32 0.81
C ASP A 259 -32.83 -20.53 -0.34
N ASP A 260 -31.96 -20.01 -1.24
CA ASP A 260 -32.34 -19.21 -2.40
C ASP A 260 -32.04 -19.90 -3.74
N GLY A 261 -31.90 -21.24 -3.71
CA GLY A 261 -31.61 -22.04 -4.89
C GLY A 261 -30.16 -21.92 -5.40
N GLY A 262 -29.23 -21.46 -4.54
CA GLY A 262 -27.81 -21.32 -4.91
C GLY A 262 -27.51 -20.10 -5.75
N ARG A 263 -28.25 -19.01 -5.54
CA ARG A 263 -28.06 -17.74 -6.25
C ARG A 263 -26.63 -17.26 -6.16
N ILE A 264 -26.06 -16.87 -7.29
CA ILE A 264 -24.75 -16.23 -7.40
C ILE A 264 -24.88 -14.75 -7.00
N LEU A 265 -24.03 -14.31 -6.07
CA LEU A 265 -23.99 -12.96 -5.53
C LEU A 265 -22.63 -12.33 -5.78
N GLY A 266 -22.61 -11.04 -6.04
CA GLY A 266 -21.37 -10.27 -5.98
C GLY A 266 -20.95 -10.01 -4.52
N PRO A 267 -19.67 -9.77 -4.22
CA PRO A 267 -19.19 -9.52 -2.85
C PRO A 267 -19.85 -8.32 -2.19
N GLU A 268 -20.40 -7.39 -2.96
CA GLU A 268 -21.16 -6.22 -2.50
C GLU A 268 -22.35 -6.60 -1.63
N ALA A 269 -22.96 -7.76 -1.91
CA ALA A 269 -24.17 -8.20 -1.20
C ALA A 269 -23.92 -8.45 0.28
N VAL A 270 -22.71 -8.92 0.67
CA VAL A 270 -22.39 -9.21 2.07
C VAL A 270 -22.28 -7.95 2.93
N VAL A 271 -22.05 -6.79 2.29
CA VAL A 271 -22.03 -5.47 2.94
C VAL A 271 -23.32 -4.67 2.71
N GLY A 272 -24.38 -5.33 2.22
CA GLY A 272 -25.72 -4.74 2.06
C GLY A 272 -25.88 -3.87 0.80
N ARG A 273 -24.99 -3.99 -0.20
CA ARG A 273 -25.09 -3.25 -1.46
C ARG A 273 -25.55 -4.17 -2.60
N THR A 274 -26.14 -3.56 -3.62
CA THR A 274 -26.40 -4.21 -4.92
C THR A 274 -25.32 -3.80 -5.91
N ARG A 275 -24.97 -4.69 -6.83
CA ARG A 275 -24.03 -4.40 -7.90
C ARG A 275 -24.58 -3.26 -8.78
N ALA A 276 -23.81 -2.19 -8.97
CA ALA A 276 -24.20 -1.06 -9.81
C ALA A 276 -24.22 -1.41 -11.32
N ASP A 277 -23.40 -2.38 -11.73
CA ASP A 277 -23.27 -2.87 -13.11
C ASP A 277 -23.94 -4.23 -13.22
N THR A 278 -25.25 -4.26 -13.32
CA THR A 278 -26.01 -5.51 -13.57
C THR A 278 -25.91 -5.91 -15.05
N LYS A 279 -24.74 -6.18 -15.56
CA LYS A 279 -24.64 -7.10 -16.68
C LYS A 279 -24.76 -8.50 -16.11
N GLU A 280 -25.79 -9.21 -16.51
CA GLU A 280 -25.96 -10.60 -16.13
C GLU A 280 -24.71 -11.41 -16.47
N PHE A 281 -24.40 -12.38 -15.64
CA PHE A 281 -23.29 -13.30 -15.83
C PHE A 281 -23.52 -14.03 -17.17
N GLY A 282 -22.71 -13.74 -18.19
CA GLY A 282 -22.81 -14.42 -19.50
C GLY A 282 -23.65 -13.71 -20.56
N ALA A 283 -24.02 -12.45 -20.40
CA ALA A 283 -24.62 -11.65 -21.47
C ALA A 283 -23.59 -10.78 -22.21
#